data_d3359ed63fb27a86b9ac4cb7fe78f496
#
_entry.id   d3359ed63fb27a86b9ac4cb7fe78f496
#
_cell.length_a   1.000
_cell.length_b   1.000
_cell.length_c   1.000
_cell.angle_alpha   90.00
_cell.angle_beta   90.00
_cell.angle_gamma   90.00
#
_symmetry.space_group_name_H-M   'P 1'
#
loop_
_entity.id
_entity.type
_entity.pdbx_description
1 polymer ?
#
loop_
_entity_poly.entity_id
_entity_poly.type
_entity_poly.pdbx_seq_one_letter_code
_entity_poly.pdbx_strand_id
1 'polypeptide(L)'
;DGCEGWKTGCQKCPTLNNYPPVKIDRAHQLVAGKRQLFREMLALGCQFISPSQHVADAFNSLYGPGRCRIINNGIDMATEAILADLPPVRETQGKPKIAVVAHDLRYDGKTNQQLVREMMALGDKIELHTFGKFSPFTAGNVVNHGFETDKRKLMSALNQMDALVFSSRVDNYPLILCE
;
A
#
# COMPACT_ATOMS: atom_id res chain seq x y z
N ASP A 1 4.50 -7.42 -7.94
CA ASP A 1 4.63 -8.82 -8.38
C ASP A 1 5.23 -9.01 -9.78
N GLY A 2 5.74 -7.96 -10.44
CA GLY A 2 6.47 -8.08 -11.71
C GLY A 2 5.67 -8.61 -12.91
N CYS A 3 4.35 -8.78 -12.79
CA CYS A 3 3.54 -9.23 -13.92
C CYS A 3 3.36 -8.13 -14.96
N GLU A 4 3.83 -8.37 -16.18
CA GLU A 4 3.69 -7.47 -17.33
C GLU A 4 2.59 -7.89 -18.32
N GLY A 5 1.79 -8.89 -17.99
CA GLY A 5 0.71 -9.39 -18.84
C GLY A 5 -0.26 -8.29 -19.31
N TRP A 6 -0.43 -7.24 -18.52
CA TRP A 6 -1.23 -6.08 -18.89
C TRP A 6 -0.70 -5.33 -20.14
N LYS A 7 0.59 -5.44 -20.45
CA LYS A 7 1.17 -4.85 -21.67
C LYS A 7 0.77 -5.64 -22.93
N THR A 8 0.66 -6.96 -22.81
CA THR A 8 0.46 -7.88 -23.93
C THR A 8 -0.95 -8.46 -24.06
N GLY A 9 -1.84 -8.20 -23.08
CA GLY A 9 -3.25 -8.61 -23.14
C GLY A 9 -3.71 -9.59 -22.09
N CYS A 10 -2.90 -9.86 -21.06
CA CYS A 10 -3.25 -10.67 -19.88
C CYS A 10 -3.78 -12.08 -20.22
N GLN A 11 -2.94 -12.97 -20.67
CA GLN A 11 -3.28 -14.39 -20.74
C GLN A 11 -2.71 -15.15 -19.54
N LYS A 12 -3.50 -16.08 -18.97
CA LYS A 12 -3.12 -16.88 -17.79
C LYS A 12 -2.69 -16.00 -16.61
N CYS A 13 -3.67 -15.32 -16.00
CA CYS A 13 -3.41 -14.37 -14.93
C CYS A 13 -2.77 -15.07 -13.70
N PRO A 14 -1.56 -14.70 -13.28
CA PRO A 14 -0.89 -15.33 -12.13
C PRO A 14 -1.49 -14.89 -10.78
N THR A 15 -2.37 -13.90 -10.77
CA THR A 15 -2.94 -13.30 -9.55
C THR A 15 -4.42 -13.59 -9.37
N LEU A 16 -4.97 -14.61 -10.07
CA LEU A 16 -6.39 -14.99 -9.98
C LEU A 16 -6.84 -15.33 -8.56
N ASN A 17 -5.96 -15.89 -7.76
CA ASN A 17 -6.24 -16.29 -6.38
C ASN A 17 -6.03 -15.15 -5.36
N ASN A 18 -5.55 -13.99 -5.81
CA ASN A 18 -5.42 -12.81 -4.96
C ASN A 18 -6.80 -12.18 -4.70
N TYR A 19 -6.85 -11.29 -3.72
CA TYR A 19 -8.11 -10.63 -3.35
C TYR A 19 -8.57 -9.60 -4.41
N PRO A 20 -9.84 -9.65 -4.83
CA PRO A 20 -10.82 -10.73 -4.59
C PRO A 20 -10.51 -11.97 -5.46
N PRO A 21 -10.56 -13.19 -4.89
CA PRO A 21 -10.27 -14.40 -5.65
C PRO A 21 -11.32 -14.63 -6.75
N VAL A 22 -10.85 -15.00 -7.95
CA VAL A 22 -11.71 -15.21 -9.12
C VAL A 22 -11.54 -16.65 -9.61
N LYS A 23 -12.65 -17.36 -9.79
CA LYS A 23 -12.64 -18.77 -10.20
C LYS A 23 -12.36 -18.96 -11.70
N ILE A 24 -12.71 -17.98 -12.54
CA ILE A 24 -12.59 -18.07 -14.00
C ILE A 24 -11.69 -16.95 -14.49
N ASP A 25 -10.64 -17.31 -15.23
CA ASP A 25 -9.74 -16.33 -15.83
C ASP A 25 -10.41 -15.64 -17.04
N ARG A 26 -10.84 -14.41 -16.82
CA ARG A 26 -11.33 -13.49 -17.84
C ARG A 26 -10.44 -12.26 -17.99
N ALA A 27 -9.20 -12.33 -17.47
CA ALA A 27 -8.30 -11.18 -17.46
C ALA A 27 -8.08 -10.58 -18.85
N HIS A 28 -7.92 -11.41 -19.88
CA HIS A 28 -7.75 -10.96 -21.27
C HIS A 28 -8.96 -10.17 -21.79
N GLN A 29 -10.20 -10.63 -21.49
CA GLN A 29 -11.43 -9.93 -21.89
C GLN A 29 -11.58 -8.59 -21.17
N LEU A 30 -11.32 -8.59 -19.85
CA LEU A 30 -11.40 -7.39 -19.02
C LEU A 30 -10.37 -6.35 -19.44
N VAL A 31 -9.14 -6.77 -19.74
CA VAL A 31 -8.08 -5.86 -20.21
C VAL A 31 -8.40 -5.33 -21.61
N ALA A 32 -8.90 -6.17 -22.51
CA ALA A 32 -9.32 -5.73 -23.84
C ALA A 32 -10.44 -4.68 -23.77
N GLY A 33 -11.49 -4.96 -22.98
CA GLY A 33 -12.60 -4.03 -22.75
C GLY A 33 -12.16 -2.71 -22.14
N LYS A 34 -11.30 -2.75 -21.10
CA LYS A 34 -10.72 -1.53 -20.48
C LYS A 34 -9.90 -0.73 -21.47
N ARG A 35 -9.09 -1.39 -22.30
CA ARG A 35 -8.29 -0.70 -23.33
C ARG A 35 -9.15 0.01 -24.36
N GLN A 36 -10.23 -0.64 -24.80
CA GLN A 36 -11.17 -0.01 -25.72
C GLN A 36 -11.84 1.19 -25.05
N LEU A 37 -12.38 1.03 -23.85
CA LEU A 37 -13.01 2.12 -23.10
C LEU A 37 -12.09 3.32 -22.92
N PHE A 38 -10.84 3.10 -22.53
CA PHE A 38 -9.88 4.20 -22.34
C PHE A 38 -9.54 4.91 -23.66
N ARG A 39 -9.47 4.19 -24.78
CA ARG A 39 -9.30 4.82 -26.12
C ARG A 39 -10.49 5.69 -26.49
N GLU A 40 -11.71 5.21 -26.25
CA GLU A 40 -12.94 5.96 -26.48
C GLU A 40 -13.00 7.23 -25.60
N MET A 41 -12.68 7.09 -24.31
CA MET A 41 -12.61 8.24 -23.41
C MET A 41 -11.58 9.28 -23.86
N LEU A 42 -10.40 8.84 -24.31
CA LEU A 42 -9.38 9.74 -24.84
C LEU A 42 -9.84 10.43 -26.14
N ALA A 43 -10.55 9.72 -27.01
CA ALA A 43 -11.13 10.29 -28.24
C ALA A 43 -12.21 11.34 -27.93
N LEU A 44 -12.92 11.19 -26.83
CA LEU A 44 -13.88 12.18 -26.30
C LEU A 44 -13.21 13.36 -25.54
N GLY A 45 -11.89 13.41 -25.47
CA GLY A 45 -11.15 14.49 -24.83
C GLY A 45 -11.00 14.34 -23.31
N CYS A 46 -11.31 13.17 -22.74
CA CYS A 46 -11.12 12.93 -21.32
C CYS A 46 -9.63 13.04 -20.93
N GLN A 47 -9.38 13.69 -19.79
CA GLN A 47 -8.05 13.79 -19.18
C GLN A 47 -7.91 12.68 -18.11
N PHE A 48 -6.80 11.95 -18.14
CA PHE A 48 -6.48 10.96 -17.11
C PHE A 48 -5.48 11.53 -16.13
N ILE A 49 -5.67 11.18 -14.87
CA ILE A 49 -4.85 11.63 -13.75
C ILE A 49 -4.38 10.41 -12.98
N SER A 50 -3.13 10.42 -12.55
CA SER A 50 -2.53 9.40 -11.68
C SER A 50 -1.88 10.04 -10.46
N PRO A 51 -1.95 9.39 -9.29
CA PRO A 51 -1.25 9.87 -8.10
C PRO A 51 0.26 9.64 -8.16
N SER A 52 0.77 8.85 -9.09
CA SER A 52 2.20 8.53 -9.15
C SER A 52 2.75 8.50 -10.57
N GLN A 53 4.05 8.77 -10.68
CA GLN A 53 4.80 8.66 -11.93
C GLN A 53 4.71 7.25 -12.53
N HIS A 54 4.89 6.22 -11.70
CA HIS A 54 4.85 4.82 -12.14
C HIS A 54 3.55 4.45 -12.87
N VAL A 55 2.40 4.84 -12.32
CA VAL A 55 1.09 4.56 -12.97
C VAL A 55 0.89 5.43 -14.20
N ALA A 56 1.32 6.70 -14.17
CA ALA A 56 1.26 7.59 -15.32
C ALA A 56 2.11 7.06 -16.48
N ASP A 57 3.32 6.58 -16.22
CA ASP A 57 4.22 5.99 -17.22
C ASP A 57 3.62 4.72 -17.82
N ALA A 58 3.05 3.85 -16.98
CA ALA A 58 2.35 2.65 -17.44
C ALA A 58 1.17 3.00 -18.36
N PHE A 59 0.37 4.00 -18.01
CA PHE A 59 -0.73 4.48 -18.87
C PHE A 59 -0.21 5.08 -20.17
N ASN A 60 0.77 5.98 -20.09
CA ASN A 60 1.34 6.66 -21.25
C ASN A 60 2.03 5.69 -22.22
N SER A 61 2.60 4.58 -21.72
CA SER A 61 3.19 3.53 -22.56
C SER A 61 2.16 2.81 -23.44
N LEU A 62 0.89 2.75 -23.00
CA LEU A 62 -0.19 2.11 -23.74
C LEU A 62 -0.97 3.04 -24.66
N TYR A 63 -1.08 4.32 -24.29
CA TYR A 63 -1.99 5.27 -24.95
C TYR A 63 -1.30 6.48 -25.56
N GLY A 64 0.00 6.59 -25.42
CA GLY A 64 0.83 7.66 -25.95
C GLY A 64 1.25 8.69 -24.87
N PRO A 65 2.33 9.43 -25.13
CA PRO A 65 2.90 10.36 -24.15
C PRO A 65 1.91 11.49 -23.80
N GLY A 66 1.94 11.91 -22.55
CA GLY A 66 1.15 13.04 -22.04
C GLY A 66 -0.36 12.75 -21.89
N ARG A 67 -0.81 11.50 -22.05
CA ARG A 67 -2.22 11.12 -21.90
C ARG A 67 -2.66 10.97 -20.46
N CYS A 68 -1.71 10.79 -19.53
CA CYS A 68 -1.96 10.77 -18.12
C CYS A 68 -1.08 11.82 -17.42
N ARG A 69 -1.69 12.70 -16.65
CA ARG A 69 -1.02 13.73 -15.86
C ARG A 69 -0.84 13.22 -14.42
N ILE A 70 0.17 13.73 -13.74
CA ILE A 70 0.40 13.39 -12.33
C ILE A 70 -0.22 14.48 -11.46
N ILE A 71 -1.08 14.04 -10.54
CA ILE A 71 -1.55 14.85 -9.42
C ILE A 71 -1.44 13.95 -8.20
N ASN A 72 -0.45 14.18 -7.36
CA ASN A 72 -0.25 13.40 -6.14
C ASN A 72 -1.45 13.54 -5.21
N ASN A 73 -1.74 12.49 -4.44
CA ASN A 73 -2.74 12.57 -3.39
C ASN A 73 -2.27 13.60 -2.35
N GLY A 74 -3.19 14.43 -1.90
CA GLY A 74 -2.94 15.36 -0.79
C GLY A 74 -3.03 14.64 0.56
N ILE A 75 -2.45 15.26 1.57
CA ILE A 75 -2.62 14.89 2.98
C ILE A 75 -3.76 15.76 3.55
N ASP A 76 -4.56 15.16 4.43
CA ASP A 76 -5.60 15.87 5.14
C ASP A 76 -4.98 16.94 6.06
N MET A 77 -5.49 18.19 5.98
CA MET A 77 -5.06 19.30 6.85
C MET A 77 -5.21 18.98 8.35
N ALA A 78 -6.19 18.13 8.71
CA ALA A 78 -6.32 17.64 10.08
C ALA A 78 -5.11 16.81 10.53
N THR A 79 -4.42 16.13 9.61
CA THR A 79 -3.19 15.41 9.90
C THR A 79 -2.07 16.34 10.30
N GLU A 80 -1.87 17.43 9.57
CA GLU A 80 -0.84 18.43 9.92
C GLU A 80 -1.06 19.01 11.31
N ALA A 81 -2.32 19.33 11.66
CA ALA A 81 -2.65 19.84 12.99
C ALA A 81 -2.37 18.78 14.09
N ILE A 82 -2.65 17.51 13.82
CA ILE A 82 -2.32 16.42 14.76
C ILE A 82 -0.81 16.31 14.94
N LEU A 83 -0.05 16.31 13.83
CA LEU A 83 1.41 16.17 13.88
C LEU A 83 2.08 17.32 14.62
N ALA A 84 1.57 18.55 14.45
CA ALA A 84 2.09 19.73 15.16
C ALA A 84 1.91 19.62 16.68
N ASP A 85 0.90 18.90 17.15
CA ASP A 85 0.59 18.70 18.58
C ASP A 85 1.32 17.48 19.18
N LEU A 86 1.98 16.63 18.35
CA LEU A 86 2.68 15.46 18.88
C LEU A 86 3.97 15.88 19.61
N PRO A 87 4.34 15.15 20.67
CA PRO A 87 5.62 15.37 21.31
C PRO A 87 6.78 15.07 20.35
N PRO A 88 7.94 15.69 20.56
CA PRO A 88 9.12 15.39 19.77
C PRO A 88 9.44 13.89 19.81
N VAL A 89 9.96 13.39 18.69
CA VAL A 89 10.37 11.97 18.56
C VAL A 89 11.36 11.62 19.68
N ARG A 90 11.11 10.51 20.33
CA ARG A 90 11.98 10.04 21.43
C ARG A 90 13.26 9.46 20.84
N GLU A 91 14.34 9.61 21.60
CA GLU A 91 15.52 8.77 21.37
C GLU A 91 15.19 7.32 21.71
N THR A 92 15.62 6.39 20.85
CA THR A 92 15.44 4.95 21.05
C THR A 92 16.08 4.53 22.36
N GLN A 93 15.28 4.02 23.30
CA GLN A 93 15.77 3.43 24.54
C GLN A 93 15.39 1.95 24.57
N GLY A 94 16.38 1.09 24.58
CA GLY A 94 16.17 -0.37 24.60
C GLY A 94 15.99 -0.97 23.21
N LYS A 95 15.03 -1.89 23.07
CA LYS A 95 14.77 -2.56 21.79
C LYS A 95 14.10 -1.59 20.81
N PRO A 96 14.55 -1.52 19.54
CA PRO A 96 13.87 -0.74 18.52
C PRO A 96 12.43 -1.19 18.34
N LYS A 97 11.51 -0.24 18.27
CA LYS A 97 10.09 -0.46 18.02
C LYS A 97 9.80 -0.22 16.53
N ILE A 98 9.38 -1.27 15.85
CA ILE A 98 9.14 -1.26 14.41
C ILE A 98 7.64 -1.37 14.13
N ALA A 99 7.07 -0.39 13.45
CA ALA A 99 5.66 -0.43 13.06
C ALA A 99 5.47 -1.09 11.68
N VAL A 100 4.40 -1.88 11.56
CA VAL A 100 3.82 -2.35 10.30
C VAL A 100 2.35 -1.95 10.29
N VAL A 101 1.92 -1.22 9.27
CA VAL A 101 0.56 -0.69 9.16
C VAL A 101 -0.09 -1.18 7.87
N ALA A 102 -1.28 -1.80 7.98
CA ALA A 102 -2.11 -2.16 6.84
C ALA A 102 -3.58 -2.27 7.26
N HIS A 103 -4.52 -2.04 6.32
CA HIS A 103 -5.94 -2.18 6.64
C HIS A 103 -6.31 -3.62 7.04
N ASP A 104 -5.83 -4.61 6.30
CA ASP A 104 -5.97 -6.05 6.60
C ASP A 104 -4.59 -6.70 6.52
N LEU A 105 -4.09 -7.14 7.66
CA LEU A 105 -2.75 -7.72 7.82
C LEU A 105 -2.62 -9.13 7.22
N ARG A 106 -3.73 -9.76 6.82
CA ARG A 106 -3.74 -11.06 6.11
C ARG A 106 -3.49 -10.91 4.62
N TYR A 107 -3.72 -9.71 4.06
CA TYR A 107 -3.61 -9.49 2.62
C TYR A 107 -2.15 -9.31 2.21
N ASP A 108 -1.55 -10.36 1.65
CA ASP A 108 -0.12 -10.40 1.30
C ASP A 108 0.31 -9.31 0.30
N GLY A 109 -0.60 -8.83 -0.54
CA GLY A 109 -0.34 -7.71 -1.45
C GLY A 109 -0.06 -6.37 -0.75
N LYS A 110 -0.61 -6.18 0.47
CA LYS A 110 -0.42 -4.97 1.29
C LYS A 110 0.44 -5.20 2.53
N THR A 111 0.63 -6.45 2.89
CA THR A 111 1.43 -6.84 4.07
C THR A 111 2.32 -7.99 3.68
N ASN A 112 3.46 -7.77 3.07
CA ASN A 112 4.40 -8.84 2.74
C ASN A 112 4.62 -9.74 3.98
N GLN A 113 3.81 -10.79 4.11
CA GLN A 113 3.77 -11.63 5.31
C GLN A 113 5.10 -12.34 5.57
N GLN A 114 5.84 -12.66 4.51
CA GLN A 114 7.15 -13.27 4.65
C GLN A 114 8.11 -12.29 5.34
N LEU A 115 8.18 -11.04 4.87
CA LEU A 115 9.03 -10.01 5.49
C LEU A 115 8.66 -9.80 6.97
N VAL A 116 7.36 -9.75 7.29
CA VAL A 116 6.92 -9.59 8.69
C VAL A 116 7.36 -10.79 9.53
N ARG A 117 7.25 -12.03 9.03
CA ARG A 117 7.73 -13.22 9.74
C ARG A 117 9.25 -13.23 9.93
N GLU A 118 10.00 -12.75 8.95
CA GLU A 118 11.45 -12.59 9.06
C GLU A 118 11.81 -11.57 10.15
N MET A 119 11.07 -10.45 10.25
CA MET A 119 11.23 -9.51 11.36
C MET A 119 10.86 -10.13 12.71
N MET A 120 9.78 -10.91 12.78
CA MET A 120 9.42 -11.65 14.00
C MET A 120 10.54 -12.58 14.46
N ALA A 121 11.24 -13.24 13.52
CA ALA A 121 12.35 -14.14 13.81
C ALA A 121 13.59 -13.44 14.41
N LEU A 122 13.66 -12.11 14.37
CA LEU A 122 14.70 -11.34 15.08
C LEU A 122 14.54 -11.42 16.62
N GLY A 123 13.38 -11.87 17.09
CA GLY A 123 13.13 -12.14 18.51
C GLY A 123 13.40 -10.92 19.38
N ASP A 124 14.25 -11.12 20.38
CA ASP A 124 14.56 -10.07 21.37
C ASP A 124 15.33 -8.86 20.85
N LYS A 125 15.72 -8.83 19.58
CA LYS A 125 16.44 -7.70 19.00
C LYS A 125 15.53 -6.52 18.66
N ILE A 126 14.23 -6.77 18.44
CA ILE A 126 13.24 -5.75 18.11
C ILE A 126 11.92 -6.00 18.83
N GLU A 127 11.09 -4.96 18.93
CA GLU A 127 9.67 -5.05 19.27
C GLU A 127 8.86 -4.68 18.03
N LEU A 128 8.05 -5.61 17.53
CA LEU A 128 7.27 -5.44 16.30
C LEU A 128 5.83 -5.03 16.65
N HIS A 129 5.41 -3.86 16.22
CA HIS A 129 4.08 -3.32 16.44
C HIS A 129 3.26 -3.41 15.15
N THR A 130 2.12 -4.07 15.18
CA THR A 130 1.24 -4.19 14.03
C THR A 130 -0.06 -3.44 14.23
N PHE A 131 -0.45 -2.64 13.22
CA PHE A 131 -1.67 -1.84 13.18
C PHE A 131 -2.52 -2.28 11.99
N GLY A 132 -3.70 -2.81 12.25
CA GLY A 132 -4.61 -3.28 11.21
C GLY A 132 -5.55 -4.38 11.67
N LYS A 133 -6.49 -4.74 10.79
CA LYS A 133 -7.42 -5.83 11.05
C LYS A 133 -6.74 -7.20 10.90
N PHE A 134 -7.21 -8.15 11.69
CA PHE A 134 -6.91 -9.57 11.51
C PHE A 134 -5.41 -9.91 11.48
N SER A 135 -4.64 -9.39 12.43
CA SER A 135 -3.22 -9.73 12.51
C SER A 135 -3.02 -11.25 12.67
N PRO A 136 -2.31 -11.91 11.74
CA PRO A 136 -1.94 -13.32 11.87
C PRO A 136 -0.62 -13.50 12.63
N PHE A 137 -0.05 -12.42 13.13
CA PHE A 137 1.28 -12.39 13.73
C PHE A 137 1.19 -12.49 15.25
N THR A 138 1.74 -13.57 15.81
CA THR A 138 1.78 -13.83 17.25
C THR A 138 3.14 -14.37 17.64
N ALA A 139 3.90 -13.60 18.41
CA ALA A 139 5.17 -14.00 19.00
C ALA A 139 5.44 -13.12 20.22
N GLY A 140 6.40 -13.49 21.06
CA GLY A 140 6.73 -12.75 22.28
C GLY A 140 7.23 -11.30 22.05
N ASN A 141 7.74 -11.03 20.85
CA ASN A 141 8.20 -9.70 20.44
C ASN A 141 7.17 -8.94 19.56
N VAL A 142 5.92 -9.42 19.45
CA VAL A 142 4.88 -8.79 18.62
C VAL A 142 3.80 -8.17 19.51
N VAL A 143 3.52 -6.90 19.30
CA VAL A 143 2.43 -6.16 19.91
C VAL A 143 1.37 -5.84 18.85
N ASN A 144 0.18 -6.42 18.97
CA ASN A 144 -0.92 -6.17 18.06
C ASN A 144 -1.83 -5.06 18.60
N HIS A 145 -1.90 -3.93 17.91
CA HIS A 145 -2.75 -2.80 18.28
C HIS A 145 -4.18 -2.91 17.72
N GLY A 146 -4.40 -3.79 16.74
CA GLY A 146 -5.68 -3.87 16.04
C GLY A 146 -5.86 -2.73 15.04
N PHE A 147 -7.11 -2.51 14.62
CA PHE A 147 -7.47 -1.47 13.66
C PHE A 147 -7.96 -0.22 14.40
N GLU A 148 -7.15 0.82 14.41
CA GLU A 148 -7.50 2.11 15.01
C GLU A 148 -8.17 3.02 13.98
N THR A 149 -9.34 3.55 14.32
CA THR A 149 -10.11 4.48 13.48
C THR A 149 -9.89 5.94 13.86
N ASP A 150 -9.43 6.19 15.08
CA ASP A 150 -9.08 7.53 15.55
C ASP A 150 -7.68 7.87 15.05
N LYS A 151 -7.61 8.81 14.13
CA LYS A 151 -6.36 9.22 13.49
C LYS A 151 -5.35 9.78 14.50
N ARG A 152 -5.80 10.55 15.49
CA ARG A 152 -4.91 11.10 16.53
C ARG A 152 -4.27 9.99 17.38
N LYS A 153 -5.04 8.98 17.72
CA LYS A 153 -4.52 7.82 18.48
C LYS A 153 -3.52 7.03 17.64
N LEU A 154 -3.83 6.80 16.36
CA LEU A 154 -2.91 6.12 15.45
C LEU A 154 -1.59 6.88 15.32
N MET A 155 -1.65 8.18 15.00
CA MET A 155 -0.46 9.02 14.87
C MET A 155 0.34 9.10 16.17
N SER A 156 -0.32 9.21 17.31
CA SER A 156 0.34 9.20 18.62
C SER A 156 1.06 7.88 18.90
N ALA A 157 0.45 6.76 18.50
CA ALA A 157 1.08 5.44 18.64
C ALA A 157 2.28 5.29 17.68
N LEU A 158 2.14 5.73 16.42
CA LEU A 158 3.22 5.68 15.43
C LEU A 158 4.39 6.60 15.83
N ASN A 159 4.12 7.74 16.45
CA ASN A 159 5.15 8.65 16.97
C ASN A 159 6.03 8.04 18.10
N GLN A 160 5.61 6.91 18.67
CA GLN A 160 6.40 6.16 19.65
C GLN A 160 7.27 5.06 19.02
N MET A 161 7.20 4.90 17.70
CA MET A 161 7.97 3.89 16.96
C MET A 161 9.29 4.49 16.48
N ASP A 162 10.32 3.66 16.41
CA ASP A 162 11.64 4.05 15.91
C ASP A 162 11.71 3.96 14.38
N ALA A 163 10.87 3.11 13.78
CA ALA A 163 10.76 2.99 12.34
C ALA A 163 9.38 2.47 11.91
N LEU A 164 8.98 2.87 10.69
CA LEU A 164 7.84 2.30 9.97
C LEU A 164 8.37 1.45 8.80
N VAL A 165 7.96 0.18 8.76
CA VAL A 165 8.25 -0.70 7.62
C VAL A 165 7.01 -0.74 6.72
N PHE A 166 7.14 -0.12 5.55
CA PHE A 166 6.14 -0.20 4.51
C PHE A 166 6.31 -1.52 3.74
N SER A 167 5.53 -2.52 4.11
CA SER A 167 5.67 -3.90 3.61
C SER A 167 4.79 -4.21 2.39
N SER A 168 4.07 -3.25 1.84
CA SER A 168 3.21 -3.44 0.68
C SER A 168 4.02 -3.84 -0.56
N ARG A 169 3.58 -4.90 -1.26
CA ARG A 169 4.17 -5.32 -2.54
C ARG A 169 3.63 -4.51 -3.71
N VAL A 170 2.44 -3.95 -3.56
CA VAL A 170 1.76 -3.19 -4.61
C VAL A 170 1.06 -1.98 -3.99
N ASP A 171 1.56 -0.81 -4.33
CA ASP A 171 0.91 0.45 -4.00
C ASP A 171 1.13 1.48 -5.10
N ASN A 172 0.17 2.36 -5.30
CA ASN A 172 0.28 3.42 -6.29
C ASN A 172 0.82 4.72 -5.67
N TYR A 173 0.37 5.02 -4.46
CA TYR A 173 0.76 6.20 -3.69
C TYR A 173 0.37 5.97 -2.22
N PRO A 174 1.29 5.42 -1.40
CA PRO A 174 0.97 5.02 -0.04
C PRO A 174 0.84 6.23 0.89
N LEU A 175 -0.40 6.59 1.25
CA LEU A 175 -0.67 7.74 2.11
C LEU A 175 0.00 7.63 3.48
N ILE A 176 0.11 6.43 4.02
CA ILE A 176 0.76 6.19 5.32
C ILE A 176 2.23 6.64 5.38
N LEU A 177 2.91 6.74 4.23
CA LEU A 177 4.28 7.27 4.15
C LEU A 177 4.30 8.80 4.01
N CYS A 178 3.16 9.40 3.68
CA CYS A 178 3.03 10.84 3.55
C CYS A 178 2.53 11.49 4.85
N GLU A 179 1.88 10.71 5.67
CA GLU A 179 1.37 11.08 7.00
C GLU A 179 2.42 10.86 8.08
#